data_8131d18d8beb1fbde22333c8a4184fec
#
_entry.id   8131d18d8beb1fbde22333c8a4184fec
#
_cell.length_a   1.000
_cell.length_b   1.000
_cell.length_c   1.000
_cell.angle_alpha   90.00
_cell.angle_beta   90.00
_cell.angle_gamma   90.00
#
_symmetry.space_group_name_H-M   'P 1'
#
loop_
_entity.id
_entity.type
_entity.pdbx_description
1 polymer ?
#
loop_
_entity_poly.entity_id
_entity_poly.type
_entity_poly.pdbx_seq_one_letter_code
_entity_poly.pdbx_strand_id
1 'polypeptide(L)'
;MNRNIDELRTLMSISANASESEIMEAFDSIANYLKNYCVIKTKDEKYRILDFEFYFFNQNHQDITTHPRNSEALCWYINDFGGIDLNFESKVEVNNEPMVKKGFKTYSCRYKLSSDSYFGGILIRQIQRLSDKVIFDGPLKVAELFRTLNASHQLQDIPILIIDPESLEKLEFASPQRHNILGSHKDITKKVDYNLQSCFEKVDDSERADLINSLQKILDKESTNRCYRYCWAGLKAK
;
A
#
# COMPACT_ATOMS: atom_id res chain seq x y z
N MET A 1 16.27 19.97 11.29
CA MET A 1 16.60 19.10 10.15
C MET A 1 15.56 19.36 9.08
N ASN A 2 15.94 19.89 7.93
CA ASN A 2 14.97 20.08 6.84
C ASN A 2 14.63 18.74 6.24
N ARG A 3 13.40 18.25 6.48
CA ARG A 3 12.85 17.04 5.87
C ARG A 3 12.64 17.30 4.38
N ASN A 4 12.96 16.32 3.54
CA ASN A 4 12.75 16.41 2.11
C ASN A 4 12.13 15.12 1.53
N ILE A 5 11.64 15.18 0.31
CA ILE A 5 10.95 14.07 -0.35
C ILE A 5 11.94 12.93 -0.70
N ASP A 6 13.22 13.23 -0.89
CA ASP A 6 14.22 12.21 -1.23
C ASP A 6 14.57 11.34 -0.02
N GLU A 7 14.51 11.88 1.22
CA GLU A 7 14.60 11.06 2.42
C GLU A 7 13.44 10.06 2.50
N LEU A 8 12.22 10.51 2.22
CA LEU A 8 11.06 9.62 2.18
C LEU A 8 11.22 8.57 1.07
N ARG A 9 11.70 8.96 -0.11
CA ARG A 9 11.99 8.03 -1.21
C ARG A 9 12.98 6.96 -0.79
N THR A 10 14.04 7.34 -0.09
CA THR A 10 15.04 6.39 0.43
C THR A 10 14.42 5.41 1.44
N LEU A 11 13.57 5.88 2.35
CA LEU A 11 12.86 5.01 3.30
C LEU A 11 11.90 4.03 2.61
N MET A 12 11.33 4.42 1.46
CA MET A 12 10.42 3.57 0.68
C MET A 12 11.14 2.65 -0.32
N SER A 13 12.47 2.68 -0.36
CA SER A 13 13.31 1.76 -1.14
C SER A 13 13.82 0.61 -0.23
N ILE A 14 12.88 -0.20 0.27
CA ILE A 14 13.18 -1.37 1.13
C ILE A 14 13.70 -2.51 0.27
N SER A 15 14.84 -3.09 0.64
CA SER A 15 15.49 -4.13 -0.16
C SER A 15 14.79 -5.50 -0.09
N ALA A 16 15.08 -6.35 -1.10
CA ALA A 16 14.63 -7.75 -1.11
C ALA A 16 15.08 -8.53 0.12
N ASN A 17 16.25 -8.21 0.67
CA ASN A 17 16.87 -8.92 1.79
C ASN A 17 16.64 -8.22 3.15
N ALA A 18 15.86 -7.13 3.19
CA ALA A 18 15.57 -6.45 4.45
C ALA A 18 14.94 -7.41 5.46
N SER A 19 15.47 -7.43 6.67
CA SER A 19 14.91 -8.18 7.79
C SER A 19 13.55 -7.62 8.20
N GLU A 20 12.79 -8.39 8.92
CA GLU A 20 11.50 -7.94 9.46
C GLU A 20 11.66 -6.70 10.36
N SER A 21 12.74 -6.62 11.15
CA SER A 21 13.03 -5.46 12.00
C SER A 21 13.25 -4.21 11.17
N GLU A 22 14.06 -4.29 10.12
CA GLU A 22 14.32 -3.16 9.22
C GLU A 22 13.06 -2.69 8.51
N ILE A 23 12.18 -3.62 8.11
CA ILE A 23 10.87 -3.30 7.52
C ILE A 23 10.00 -2.54 8.52
N MET A 24 9.90 -3.00 9.75
CA MET A 24 9.11 -2.33 10.79
C MET A 24 9.65 -0.95 11.13
N GLU A 25 10.96 -0.77 11.24
CA GLU A 25 11.60 0.52 11.44
C GLU A 25 11.35 1.49 10.27
N ALA A 26 11.38 0.97 9.03
CA ALA A 26 11.00 1.74 7.86
C ALA A 26 9.53 2.18 7.91
N PHE A 27 8.60 1.29 8.27
CA PHE A 27 7.18 1.62 8.40
C PHE A 27 6.95 2.72 9.44
N ASP A 28 7.57 2.63 10.62
CA ASP A 28 7.45 3.66 11.66
C ASP A 28 8.01 5.00 11.18
N SER A 29 9.16 4.98 10.51
CA SER A 29 9.80 6.18 9.97
C SER A 29 8.93 6.83 8.89
N ILE A 30 8.44 6.04 7.94
CA ILE A 30 7.54 6.50 6.86
C ILE A 30 6.23 7.02 7.45
N ALA A 31 5.64 6.31 8.42
CA ALA A 31 4.42 6.76 9.10
C ALA A 31 4.62 8.13 9.76
N ASN A 32 5.79 8.36 10.39
CA ASN A 32 6.12 9.66 10.95
C ASN A 32 6.19 10.76 9.88
N TYR A 33 6.75 10.46 8.69
CA TYR A 33 6.73 11.40 7.56
C TYR A 33 5.32 11.72 7.09
N LEU A 34 4.50 10.69 6.83
CA LEU A 34 3.14 10.86 6.32
C LEU A 34 2.24 11.63 7.29
N LYS A 35 2.35 11.36 8.58
CA LYS A 35 1.54 12.02 9.62
C LYS A 35 1.89 13.50 9.82
N ASN A 36 3.20 13.82 9.82
CA ASN A 36 3.68 15.08 10.38
C ASN A 36 4.28 16.03 9.34
N TYR A 37 4.58 15.55 8.13
CA TYR A 37 5.31 16.35 7.15
C TYR A 37 4.69 16.32 5.75
N CYS A 38 3.87 15.32 5.41
CA CYS A 38 3.40 15.13 4.05
C CYS A 38 1.97 15.63 3.84
N VAL A 39 1.77 16.29 2.71
CA VAL A 39 0.44 16.58 2.17
C VAL A 39 0.34 16.10 0.73
N ILE A 40 -0.84 15.67 0.31
CA ILE A 40 -1.16 15.44 -1.09
C ILE A 40 -1.59 16.78 -1.67
N LYS A 41 -0.87 17.27 -2.67
CA LYS A 41 -1.15 18.53 -3.36
C LYS A 41 -1.72 18.23 -4.74
N THR A 42 -2.85 18.84 -5.05
CA THR A 42 -3.43 18.95 -6.38
C THR A 42 -3.20 20.37 -6.92
N LYS A 43 -3.71 20.67 -8.10
CA LYS A 43 -3.63 22.03 -8.67
C LYS A 43 -4.19 23.09 -7.72
N ASP A 44 -5.36 22.81 -7.12
CA ASP A 44 -6.14 23.81 -6.40
C ASP A 44 -6.20 23.58 -4.88
N GLU A 45 -5.86 22.37 -4.41
CA GLU A 45 -6.10 21.95 -3.03
C GLU A 45 -4.94 21.16 -2.43
N LYS A 46 -4.89 21.16 -1.10
CA LYS A 46 -4.01 20.32 -0.31
C LYS A 46 -4.81 19.40 0.60
N TYR A 47 -4.33 18.17 0.76
CA TYR A 47 -4.99 17.15 1.57
C TYR A 47 -4.00 16.54 2.55
N ARG A 48 -4.43 16.41 3.80
CA ARG A 48 -3.74 15.65 4.84
C ARG A 48 -4.14 14.19 4.75
N ILE A 49 -3.19 13.27 4.99
CA ILE A 49 -3.49 11.85 5.14
C ILE A 49 -3.91 11.58 6.59
N LEU A 50 -5.07 10.93 6.79
CA LEU A 50 -5.64 10.64 8.10
C LEU A 50 -5.64 9.16 8.46
N ASP A 51 -5.71 8.26 7.47
CA ASP A 51 -5.71 6.81 7.66
C ASP A 51 -4.99 6.15 6.51
N PHE A 52 -4.07 5.24 6.81
CA PHE A 52 -3.28 4.50 5.83
C PHE A 52 -2.80 3.16 6.37
N GLU A 53 -2.60 2.20 5.47
CA GLU A 53 -2.18 0.83 5.77
C GLU A 53 -0.97 0.44 4.94
N PHE A 54 0.00 -0.22 5.57
CA PHE A 54 1.20 -0.75 4.93
C PHE A 54 0.97 -2.18 4.43
N TYR A 55 1.45 -2.45 3.23
CA TYR A 55 1.47 -3.75 2.57
C TYR A 55 2.85 -3.93 1.94
N PHE A 56 3.58 -4.97 2.33
CA PHE A 56 4.91 -5.22 1.80
C PHE A 56 5.23 -6.72 1.77
N PHE A 57 5.88 -7.15 0.71
CA PHE A 57 6.34 -8.52 0.52
C PHE A 57 7.82 -8.53 0.19
N ASN A 58 8.60 -9.34 0.89
CA ASN A 58 9.93 -9.83 0.52
C ASN A 58 10.14 -11.23 1.13
N GLN A 59 11.32 -11.85 0.92
CA GLN A 59 11.59 -13.19 1.44
C GLN A 59 11.49 -13.31 2.97
N ASN A 60 11.74 -12.24 3.73
CA ASN A 60 11.73 -12.23 5.20
C ASN A 60 10.40 -11.73 5.78
N HIS A 61 9.52 -11.20 4.94
CA HIS A 61 8.22 -10.66 5.30
C HIS A 61 7.20 -10.96 4.19
N GLN A 62 6.68 -12.19 4.19
CA GLN A 62 5.86 -12.70 3.10
C GLN A 62 4.37 -12.34 3.28
N ASP A 63 4.06 -11.04 3.26
CA ASP A 63 2.66 -10.60 3.25
C ASP A 63 2.04 -10.81 1.85
N ILE A 64 1.55 -12.01 1.62
CA ILE A 64 0.93 -12.40 0.35
C ILE A 64 -0.38 -11.64 0.04
N THR A 65 -0.89 -10.85 0.98
CA THR A 65 -2.04 -9.96 0.72
C THR A 65 -1.65 -8.71 -0.07
N THR A 66 -0.35 -8.47 -0.19
CA THR A 66 0.23 -7.37 -0.98
C THR A 66 0.06 -7.64 -2.48
N HIS A 67 -0.43 -6.65 -3.23
CA HIS A 67 -0.52 -6.74 -4.68
C HIS A 67 0.86 -6.66 -5.32
N PRO A 68 1.27 -7.68 -6.13
CA PRO A 68 2.54 -7.67 -6.83
C PRO A 68 2.56 -6.59 -7.92
N ARG A 69 3.68 -5.90 -8.04
CA ARG A 69 3.91 -4.83 -9.02
C ARG A 69 5.38 -4.54 -9.20
N ASN A 70 5.73 -3.92 -10.34
CA ASN A 70 7.01 -3.26 -10.54
C ASN A 70 6.77 -1.75 -10.48
N SER A 71 7.48 -1.04 -9.64
CA SER A 71 7.28 0.40 -9.46
C SER A 71 8.49 1.08 -8.85
N GLU A 72 8.66 2.36 -9.14
CA GLU A 72 9.53 3.24 -8.37
C GLU A 72 8.83 3.68 -7.07
N ALA A 73 9.63 4.01 -6.06
CA ALA A 73 9.15 4.57 -4.81
C ALA A 73 8.40 5.90 -5.03
N LEU A 74 7.33 6.13 -4.28
CA LEU A 74 6.47 7.31 -4.31
C LEU A 74 5.57 7.43 -5.56
N CYS A 75 5.52 6.44 -6.44
CA CYS A 75 4.55 6.43 -7.53
C CYS A 75 3.16 6.05 -7.02
N TRP A 76 2.13 6.68 -7.58
CA TRP A 76 0.74 6.30 -7.32
C TRP A 76 0.33 5.06 -8.09
N TYR A 77 -0.44 4.20 -7.45
CA TYR A 77 -0.97 2.98 -8.04
C TYR A 77 -2.45 2.82 -7.67
N ILE A 78 -3.29 2.61 -8.66
CA ILE A 78 -4.70 2.25 -8.45
C ILE A 78 -4.78 0.73 -8.38
N ASN A 79 -5.08 0.19 -7.20
CA ASN A 79 -5.16 -1.25 -6.99
C ASN A 79 -6.47 -1.83 -7.56
N ASP A 80 -6.52 -3.17 -7.69
CA ASP A 80 -7.66 -3.88 -8.33
C ASP A 80 -8.99 -3.69 -7.58
N PHE A 81 -8.95 -3.34 -6.30
CA PHE A 81 -10.14 -3.03 -5.50
C PHE A 81 -10.55 -1.56 -5.62
N GLY A 82 -9.85 -0.80 -6.43
CA GLY A 82 -10.14 0.60 -6.74
C GLY A 82 -9.62 1.60 -5.71
N GLY A 83 -8.88 1.16 -4.69
CA GLY A 83 -8.13 2.04 -3.79
C GLY A 83 -6.89 2.61 -4.46
N ILE A 84 -6.26 3.59 -3.81
CA ILE A 84 -5.01 4.18 -4.27
C ILE A 84 -3.90 3.90 -3.27
N ASP A 85 -2.76 3.43 -3.79
CA ASP A 85 -1.56 3.16 -3.02
C ASP A 85 -0.45 4.14 -3.39
N LEU A 86 0.37 4.50 -2.41
CA LEU A 86 1.67 5.10 -2.61
C LEU A 86 2.71 3.97 -2.60
N ASN A 87 3.37 3.73 -3.73
CA ASN A 87 4.22 2.54 -3.88
C ASN A 87 5.55 2.65 -3.15
N PHE A 88 5.98 1.50 -2.58
CA PHE A 88 7.39 1.22 -2.35
C PHE A 88 8.11 0.98 -3.69
N GLU A 89 9.43 1.15 -3.70
CA GLU A 89 10.24 0.56 -4.76
C GLU A 89 9.94 -0.94 -4.80
N SER A 90 9.67 -1.47 -5.99
CA SER A 90 9.12 -2.81 -6.13
C SER A 90 9.68 -3.49 -7.36
N LYS A 91 10.07 -4.75 -7.20
CA LYS A 91 10.61 -5.61 -8.25
C LYS A 91 10.09 -7.03 -8.10
N VAL A 92 9.45 -7.53 -9.13
CA VAL A 92 8.99 -8.92 -9.23
C VAL A 92 9.04 -9.38 -10.68
N GLU A 93 9.40 -10.62 -10.91
CA GLU A 93 9.42 -11.21 -12.25
C GLU A 93 8.00 -11.35 -12.80
N VAL A 94 7.80 -10.94 -14.05
CA VAL A 94 6.50 -10.95 -14.71
C VAL A 94 6.53 -11.92 -15.87
N ASN A 95 5.63 -12.87 -15.89
CA ASN A 95 5.37 -13.73 -17.02
C ASN A 95 4.04 -13.36 -17.69
N ASN A 96 4.11 -13.01 -18.96
CA ASN A 96 2.93 -12.68 -19.75
C ASN A 96 2.47 -13.92 -20.52
N GLU A 97 1.45 -14.60 -20.03
CA GLU A 97 0.88 -15.76 -20.70
C GLU A 97 -0.26 -15.36 -21.64
N PRO A 98 -0.25 -15.87 -22.87
CA PRO A 98 -1.38 -15.66 -23.78
C PRO A 98 -2.61 -16.42 -23.27
N MET A 99 -3.72 -15.71 -23.16
CA MET A 99 -5.00 -16.27 -22.70
C MET A 99 -6.07 -16.05 -23.77
N VAL A 100 -6.88 -17.05 -24.04
CA VAL A 100 -8.07 -16.90 -24.89
C VAL A 100 -9.30 -16.80 -23.99
N LYS A 101 -9.93 -15.63 -23.97
CA LYS A 101 -11.16 -15.40 -23.21
C LYS A 101 -12.27 -14.93 -24.16
N LYS A 102 -13.38 -15.67 -24.22
CA LYS A 102 -14.53 -15.35 -25.10
C LYS A 102 -14.14 -15.10 -26.57
N GLY A 103 -13.20 -15.88 -27.12
CA GLY A 103 -12.74 -15.76 -28.50
C GLY A 103 -11.72 -14.65 -28.78
N PHE A 104 -11.36 -13.85 -27.80
CA PHE A 104 -10.33 -12.83 -27.94
C PHE A 104 -9.01 -13.30 -27.29
N LYS A 105 -7.90 -13.08 -28.00
CA LYS A 105 -6.57 -13.24 -27.40
C LYS A 105 -6.33 -12.09 -26.42
N THR A 106 -6.13 -12.43 -25.18
CA THR A 106 -5.69 -11.50 -24.12
C THR A 106 -4.41 -12.03 -23.50
N TYR A 107 -3.74 -11.22 -22.71
CA TYR A 107 -2.60 -11.67 -21.90
C TYR A 107 -3.03 -11.60 -20.44
N SER A 108 -2.75 -12.66 -19.68
CA SER A 108 -2.77 -12.60 -18.23
C SER A 108 -1.36 -12.31 -17.74
N CYS A 109 -1.23 -11.34 -16.86
CA CYS A 109 0.00 -11.08 -16.15
C CYS A 109 0.06 -12.03 -14.96
N ARG A 110 1.09 -12.86 -14.89
CA ARG A 110 1.40 -13.70 -13.73
C ARG A 110 2.76 -13.31 -13.20
N TYR A 111 2.85 -13.23 -11.89
CA TYR A 111 4.08 -12.88 -11.20
C TYR A 111 4.73 -14.14 -10.64
N LYS A 112 6.05 -14.24 -10.79
CA LYS A 112 6.82 -15.34 -10.22
C LYS A 112 7.51 -14.85 -8.96
N LEU A 113 7.25 -15.53 -7.85
CA LEU A 113 7.95 -15.29 -6.61
C LEU A 113 9.36 -15.86 -6.66
N SER A 114 10.31 -15.10 -6.16
CA SER A 114 11.72 -15.50 -6.03
C SER A 114 12.32 -14.84 -4.78
N SER A 115 13.52 -15.25 -4.40
CA SER A 115 14.27 -14.63 -3.29
C SER A 115 14.55 -13.13 -3.51
N ASP A 116 14.56 -12.70 -4.78
CA ASP A 116 14.83 -11.31 -5.16
C ASP A 116 13.54 -10.48 -5.30
N SER A 117 12.37 -11.09 -5.10
CA SER A 117 11.10 -10.40 -5.19
C SER A 117 10.87 -9.52 -3.96
N TYR A 118 10.54 -8.26 -4.20
CA TYR A 118 10.06 -7.33 -3.18
C TYR A 118 9.07 -6.35 -3.82
N PHE A 119 7.95 -6.11 -3.17
CA PHE A 119 6.93 -5.22 -3.69
C PHE A 119 5.99 -4.77 -2.58
N GLY A 120 5.37 -3.62 -2.76
CA GLY A 120 4.44 -3.13 -1.77
C GLY A 120 3.91 -1.73 -2.04
N GLY A 121 3.07 -1.28 -1.13
CA GLY A 121 2.49 0.05 -1.15
C GLY A 121 1.83 0.41 0.16
N ILE A 122 1.47 1.67 0.26
CA ILE A 122 0.75 2.25 1.39
C ILE A 122 -0.63 2.62 0.87
N LEU A 123 -1.65 1.85 1.25
CA LEU A 123 -3.03 2.12 0.91
C LEU A 123 -3.51 3.36 1.67
N ILE A 124 -3.91 4.41 0.95
CA ILE A 124 -4.48 5.61 1.54
C ILE A 124 -5.98 5.39 1.73
N ARG A 125 -6.40 5.32 2.99
CA ARG A 125 -7.79 5.02 3.36
C ARG A 125 -8.64 6.24 3.59
N GLN A 126 -8.00 7.34 4.06
CA GLN A 126 -8.74 8.55 4.39
C GLN A 126 -7.85 9.77 4.26
N ILE A 127 -8.41 10.83 3.69
CA ILE A 127 -7.76 12.14 3.59
C ILE A 127 -8.71 13.24 4.04
N GLN A 128 -8.15 14.37 4.44
CA GLN A 128 -8.88 15.59 4.77
C GLN A 128 -8.40 16.75 3.90
N ARG A 129 -9.32 17.42 3.23
CA ARG A 129 -9.02 18.67 2.55
C ARG A 129 -8.71 19.77 3.57
N LEU A 130 -7.60 20.49 3.37
CA LEU A 130 -7.13 21.45 4.38
C LEU A 130 -7.92 22.75 4.38
N SER A 131 -8.47 23.17 3.24
CA SER A 131 -9.19 24.44 3.09
C SER A 131 -10.51 24.49 3.87
N ASP A 132 -11.30 23.41 3.88
CA ASP A 132 -12.62 23.33 4.49
C ASP A 132 -12.81 22.17 5.46
N LYS A 133 -11.76 21.42 5.73
CA LYS A 133 -11.74 20.26 6.64
C LYS A 133 -12.64 19.09 6.23
N VAL A 134 -13.13 19.06 4.99
CA VAL A 134 -13.93 17.94 4.47
C VAL A 134 -13.09 16.66 4.43
N ILE A 135 -13.66 15.57 4.94
CA ILE A 135 -13.03 14.25 5.02
C ILE A 135 -13.57 13.32 3.92
N PHE A 136 -12.65 12.72 3.17
CA PHE A 136 -12.92 11.67 2.20
C PHE A 136 -12.62 10.32 2.87
N ASP A 137 -13.69 9.65 3.32
CA ASP A 137 -13.61 8.43 4.14
C ASP A 137 -13.79 7.18 3.28
N GLY A 138 -12.79 6.35 3.28
CA GLY A 138 -12.70 5.08 2.57
C GLY A 138 -11.86 5.14 1.29
N PRO A 139 -11.14 4.04 0.97
CA PRO A 139 -10.19 3.98 -0.14
C PRO A 139 -10.80 4.36 -1.50
N LEU A 140 -12.06 3.96 -1.74
CA LEU A 140 -12.75 4.27 -2.99
C LEU A 140 -13.02 5.75 -3.17
N LYS A 141 -13.39 6.47 -2.09
CA LYS A 141 -13.60 7.93 -2.16
C LYS A 141 -12.29 8.67 -2.37
N VAL A 142 -11.20 8.21 -1.74
CA VAL A 142 -9.88 8.77 -1.99
C VAL A 142 -9.49 8.58 -3.45
N ALA A 143 -9.65 7.37 -3.97
CA ALA A 143 -9.31 7.06 -5.36
C ALA A 143 -10.19 7.80 -6.39
N GLU A 144 -11.47 8.01 -6.08
CA GLU A 144 -12.37 8.77 -6.95
C GLU A 144 -11.92 10.22 -7.09
N LEU A 145 -11.47 10.85 -6.00
CA LEU A 145 -10.88 12.19 -6.04
C LEU A 145 -9.72 12.26 -7.05
N PHE A 146 -8.83 11.25 -7.03
CA PHE A 146 -7.72 11.18 -7.96
C PHE A 146 -8.18 10.95 -9.41
N ARG A 147 -9.22 10.15 -9.62
CA ARG A 147 -9.80 9.89 -10.97
C ARG A 147 -10.46 11.14 -11.56
N THR A 148 -11.19 11.89 -10.77
CA THR A 148 -11.84 13.13 -11.25
C THR A 148 -10.83 14.19 -11.60
N LEU A 149 -9.73 14.29 -10.88
CA LEU A 149 -8.64 15.21 -11.19
C LEU A 149 -7.89 14.84 -12.48
N ASN A 150 -7.82 13.55 -12.81
CA ASN A 150 -7.22 13.06 -14.04
C ASN A 150 -8.12 13.22 -15.29
N ALA A 151 -9.39 13.56 -15.14
CA ALA A 151 -10.30 13.76 -16.28
C ALA A 151 -9.91 14.95 -17.16
N SER A 152 -9.09 15.88 -16.67
CA SER A 152 -8.57 17.02 -17.41
C SER A 152 -7.47 16.67 -18.42
N HIS A 153 -6.91 15.46 -18.38
CA HIS A 153 -5.81 14.96 -19.21
C HIS A 153 -4.52 15.80 -19.20
N GLN A 154 -4.33 16.66 -18.22
CA GLN A 154 -3.09 17.44 -18.09
C GLN A 154 -2.20 16.83 -17.00
N LEU A 155 -0.94 16.50 -17.33
CA LEU A 155 0.04 15.91 -16.39
C LEU A 155 0.24 16.75 -15.13
N GLN A 156 0.10 18.08 -15.23
CA GLN A 156 0.21 19.01 -14.11
C GLN A 156 -0.94 18.94 -13.10
N ASP A 157 -2.01 18.23 -13.42
CA ASP A 157 -3.16 18.03 -12.54
C ASP A 157 -3.08 16.71 -11.71
N ILE A 158 -2.03 15.90 -11.94
CA ILE A 158 -1.79 14.69 -11.17
C ILE A 158 -1.45 15.06 -9.73
N PRO A 159 -2.12 14.47 -8.73
CA PRO A 159 -1.77 14.70 -7.34
C PRO A 159 -0.32 14.32 -7.06
N ILE A 160 0.39 15.13 -6.30
CA ILE A 160 1.76 14.87 -5.86
C ILE A 160 1.85 14.87 -4.34
N LEU A 161 2.73 14.04 -3.80
CA LEU A 161 3.09 14.10 -2.39
C LEU A 161 4.19 15.13 -2.21
N ILE A 162 3.99 16.08 -1.29
CA ILE A 162 4.98 17.11 -0.95
C ILE A 162 5.24 17.17 0.54
N ILE A 163 6.38 17.71 0.94
CA ILE A 163 6.71 18.03 2.32
C ILE A 163 6.20 19.43 2.63
N ASP A 164 5.22 19.53 3.53
CA ASP A 164 4.60 20.81 3.91
C ASP A 164 4.09 20.75 5.36
N PRO A 165 5.01 20.69 6.35
CA PRO A 165 4.63 20.59 7.75
C PRO A 165 3.87 21.82 8.28
N GLU A 166 4.08 22.99 7.68
CA GLU A 166 3.45 24.23 8.11
C GLU A 166 1.94 24.25 7.83
N SER A 167 1.50 23.47 6.85
CA SER A 167 0.07 23.29 6.57
C SER A 167 -0.61 22.28 7.51
N LEU A 168 0.14 21.59 8.39
CA LEU A 168 -0.35 20.50 9.22
C LEU A 168 -0.46 20.88 10.70
N GLU A 169 -1.66 20.73 11.26
CA GLU A 169 -1.87 20.74 12.71
C GLU A 169 -1.37 19.42 13.32
N LYS A 170 -0.89 19.47 14.55
CA LYS A 170 -0.48 18.26 15.26
C LYS A 170 -1.71 17.43 15.61
N LEU A 171 -1.76 16.19 15.12
CA LEU A 171 -2.81 15.23 15.43
C LEU A 171 -2.23 14.00 16.13
N GLU A 172 -3.05 13.37 16.96
CA GLU A 172 -2.74 12.07 17.54
C GLU A 172 -3.23 10.96 16.61
N PHE A 173 -2.39 9.96 16.42
CA PHE A 173 -2.70 8.78 15.60
C PHE A 173 -2.70 7.53 16.48
N ALA A 174 -3.72 6.70 16.31
CA ALA A 174 -3.78 5.35 16.81
C ALA A 174 -3.23 4.38 15.75
N SER A 175 -2.81 3.21 16.17
CA SER A 175 -2.32 2.15 15.29
C SER A 175 -3.19 0.89 15.47
N PRO A 176 -4.41 0.85 14.92
CA PRO A 176 -5.26 -0.33 14.93
C PRO A 176 -4.74 -1.40 13.97
N GLN A 177 -5.34 -2.59 14.00
CA GLN A 177 -5.11 -3.59 12.96
C GLN A 177 -5.57 -3.08 11.58
N ARG A 178 -4.95 -3.59 10.51
CA ARG A 178 -5.41 -3.33 9.14
C ARG A 178 -6.86 -3.79 8.98
N HIS A 179 -7.59 -3.09 8.14
CA HIS A 179 -9.01 -3.35 7.97
C HIS A 179 -9.26 -4.46 6.96
N ASN A 180 -10.03 -5.48 7.38
CA ASN A 180 -10.58 -6.49 6.47
C ASN A 180 -9.55 -7.23 5.60
N ILE A 181 -8.38 -7.55 6.15
CA ILE A 181 -7.27 -8.23 5.42
C ILE A 181 -7.74 -9.54 4.75
N LEU A 182 -8.55 -10.31 5.43
CA LEU A 182 -9.06 -11.55 4.88
C LEU A 182 -10.21 -11.33 3.88
N GLY A 183 -10.77 -10.12 3.81
CA GLY A 183 -11.88 -9.79 2.91
C GLY A 183 -13.09 -10.69 3.16
N SER A 184 -13.65 -11.26 2.10
CA SER A 184 -14.72 -12.27 2.17
C SER A 184 -14.22 -13.66 2.58
N HIS A 185 -12.91 -13.88 2.61
CA HIS A 185 -12.29 -15.15 2.98
C HIS A 185 -12.13 -15.20 4.50
N LYS A 186 -12.93 -16.01 5.18
CA LYS A 186 -12.89 -16.15 6.65
C LYS A 186 -11.69 -16.96 7.18
N ASP A 187 -10.87 -17.48 6.28
CA ASP A 187 -9.80 -18.43 6.52
C ASP A 187 -8.55 -17.97 5.79
N ILE A 188 -7.41 -17.97 6.49
CA ILE A 188 -6.11 -17.57 5.96
C ILE A 188 -5.72 -18.42 4.75
N THR A 189 -5.92 -19.73 4.83
CA THR A 189 -5.60 -20.64 3.72
C THR A 189 -6.34 -20.24 2.45
N LYS A 190 -7.65 -19.99 2.55
CA LYS A 190 -8.45 -19.54 1.40
C LYS A 190 -8.01 -18.18 0.86
N LYS A 191 -7.59 -17.28 1.74
CA LYS A 191 -7.06 -15.98 1.34
C LYS A 191 -5.75 -16.12 0.57
N VAL A 192 -4.83 -16.95 1.05
CA VAL A 192 -3.56 -17.25 0.36
C VAL A 192 -3.85 -17.88 -1.00
N ASP A 193 -4.69 -18.91 -1.06
CA ASP A 193 -5.05 -19.59 -2.31
C ASP A 193 -5.67 -18.64 -3.32
N TYR A 194 -6.56 -17.76 -2.89
CA TYR A 194 -7.16 -16.75 -3.75
C TYR A 194 -6.11 -15.80 -4.34
N ASN A 195 -5.19 -15.29 -3.53
CA ASN A 195 -4.15 -14.37 -4.00
C ASN A 195 -3.15 -15.07 -4.94
N LEU A 196 -2.75 -16.31 -4.61
CA LEU A 196 -1.91 -17.13 -5.48
C LEU A 196 -2.58 -17.36 -6.84
N GLN A 197 -3.84 -17.79 -6.86
CA GLN A 197 -4.58 -18.02 -8.10
C GLN A 197 -4.82 -16.74 -8.91
N SER A 198 -4.97 -15.61 -8.25
CA SER A 198 -5.29 -14.33 -8.91
C SER A 198 -4.07 -13.67 -9.55
N CYS A 199 -2.90 -13.74 -8.89
CA CYS A 199 -1.76 -12.90 -9.24
C CYS A 199 -0.49 -13.68 -9.59
N PHE A 200 -0.30 -14.89 -9.05
CA PHE A 200 1.00 -15.55 -9.12
C PHE A 200 1.00 -16.79 -10.03
N GLU A 201 2.18 -17.19 -10.47
CA GLU A 201 2.41 -18.51 -11.04
C GLU A 201 2.15 -19.59 -9.98
N LYS A 202 2.03 -20.84 -10.45
CA LYS A 202 1.83 -21.96 -9.54
C LYS A 202 3.06 -22.13 -8.65
N VAL A 203 2.85 -22.12 -7.35
CA VAL A 203 3.82 -22.45 -6.32
C VAL A 203 3.67 -23.92 -5.91
N ASP A 204 4.71 -24.52 -5.34
CA ASP A 204 4.61 -25.87 -4.79
C ASP A 204 3.91 -25.88 -3.40
N ASP A 205 3.62 -27.08 -2.89
CA ASP A 205 2.89 -27.23 -1.63
C ASP A 205 3.70 -26.75 -0.41
N SER A 206 5.04 -26.83 -0.47
CA SER A 206 5.92 -26.34 0.59
C SER A 206 5.92 -24.82 0.63
N GLU A 207 6.12 -24.18 -0.52
CA GLU A 207 6.10 -22.73 -0.65
C GLU A 207 4.72 -22.15 -0.25
N ARG A 208 3.64 -22.82 -0.66
CA ARG A 208 2.28 -22.47 -0.23
C ARG A 208 2.12 -22.54 1.29
N ALA A 209 2.64 -23.59 1.93
CA ALA A 209 2.57 -23.75 3.38
C ALA A 209 3.35 -22.64 4.11
N ASP A 210 4.52 -22.28 3.58
CA ASP A 210 5.34 -21.18 4.13
C ASP A 210 4.63 -19.84 4.03
N LEU A 211 3.94 -19.56 2.93
CA LEU A 211 3.14 -18.33 2.76
C LEU A 211 1.97 -18.27 3.75
N ILE A 212 1.27 -19.39 4.00
CA ILE A 212 0.20 -19.48 5.01
C ILE A 212 0.77 -19.19 6.40
N ASN A 213 1.88 -19.83 6.78
CA ASN A 213 2.52 -19.64 8.07
C ASN A 213 3.03 -18.21 8.26
N SER A 214 3.58 -17.61 7.21
CA SER A 214 4.06 -16.24 7.22
C SER A 214 2.91 -15.26 7.40
N LEU A 215 1.80 -15.41 6.67
CA LEU A 215 0.64 -14.54 6.83
C LEU A 215 0.04 -14.67 8.24
N GLN A 216 -0.04 -15.89 8.80
CA GLN A 216 -0.50 -16.08 10.17
C GLN A 216 0.37 -15.31 11.17
N LYS A 217 1.70 -15.42 11.07
CA LYS A 217 2.65 -14.69 11.93
C LYS A 217 2.48 -13.16 11.82
N ILE A 218 2.27 -12.65 10.61
CA ILE A 218 2.05 -11.22 10.38
C ILE A 218 0.77 -10.77 11.09
N LEU A 219 -0.33 -11.50 10.93
CA LEU A 219 -1.61 -11.16 11.56
C LEU A 219 -1.55 -11.25 13.09
N ASP A 220 -0.85 -12.25 13.65
CA ASP A 220 -0.63 -12.39 15.08
C ASP A 220 0.19 -11.21 15.61
N LYS A 221 1.21 -10.78 14.88
CA LYS A 221 2.03 -9.61 15.23
C LYS A 221 1.25 -8.31 15.14
N GLU A 222 0.40 -8.13 14.14
CA GLU A 222 -0.50 -6.97 14.04
C GLU A 222 -1.42 -6.86 15.27
N SER A 223 -1.84 -7.98 15.84
CA SER A 223 -2.69 -7.97 17.04
C SER A 223 -1.97 -7.39 18.27
N THR A 224 -0.65 -7.48 18.31
CA THR A 224 0.20 -7.06 19.44
C THR A 224 0.97 -5.76 19.19
N ASN A 225 1.52 -5.56 18.00
CA ASN A 225 2.43 -4.45 17.69
C ASN A 225 1.87 -3.39 16.72
N ARG A 226 0.74 -3.62 16.07
CA ARG A 226 -0.06 -2.63 15.34
C ARG A 226 0.69 -1.60 14.48
N CYS A 227 1.84 -1.94 13.89
CA CYS A 227 2.65 -1.01 13.09
C CYS A 227 2.26 -0.96 11.59
N TYR A 228 1.22 -1.68 11.19
CA TYR A 228 0.78 -1.79 9.79
C TYR A 228 -0.31 -0.79 9.39
N ARG A 229 -0.95 -0.14 10.36
CA ARG A 229 -1.97 0.87 10.11
C ARG A 229 -1.86 2.02 11.09
N TYR A 230 -2.07 3.23 10.59
CA TYR A 230 -2.12 4.45 11.38
C TYR A 230 -3.36 5.22 11.00
N CYS A 231 -4.19 5.56 11.98
CA CYS A 231 -5.37 6.39 11.76
C CYS A 231 -5.45 7.52 12.80
N TRP A 232 -6.04 8.64 12.40
CA TRP A 232 -6.28 9.74 13.33
C TRP A 232 -7.21 9.31 14.48
N ALA A 233 -6.75 9.52 15.73
CA ALA A 233 -7.46 9.07 16.93
C ALA A 233 -8.82 9.77 17.15
N GLY A 234 -9.04 10.94 16.53
CA GLY A 234 -10.32 11.63 16.53
C GLY A 234 -11.41 11.00 15.64
N LEU A 235 -11.03 10.04 14.79
CA LEU A 235 -11.98 9.22 14.06
C LEU A 235 -12.48 8.12 14.98
N LYS A 236 -13.78 8.06 15.23
CA LYS A 236 -14.37 6.87 15.86
C LYS A 236 -14.06 5.69 14.93
N ALA A 237 -13.25 4.75 15.40
CA ALA A 237 -13.00 3.50 14.70
C ALA A 237 -14.37 2.85 14.41
N LYS A 238 -14.74 2.81 13.16
CA LYS A 238 -15.92 2.10 12.67
C LYS A 238 -15.55 0.65 12.42
#